data_7913697c082f323902178a1b58245b3b
#
_entry.id   7913697c082f323902178a1b58245b3b
#
_cell.length_a   1.000
_cell.length_b   1.000
_cell.length_c   1.000
_cell.angle_alpha   90.00
_cell.angle_beta   90.00
_cell.angle_gamma   90.00
#
_symmetry.space_group_name_H-M   'P 1'
#
loop_
_entity.id
_entity.type
_entity.pdbx_description
1 polymer ?
#
loop_
_entity_poly.entity_id
_entity_poly.type
_entity_poly.pdbx_seq_one_letter_code
_entity_poly.pdbx_strand_id
1 'polypeptide(L)'
;MNQYRDKGVVLRTYKLGEADRIIVIMTQDHGKVRAVAKGVRKTKSKIGARLEVLSHVEVLLYKGKGLDTVNQVELIESSAPLHADLDRLTQGLSMLEAVDMISEDRQPSPHLYRMLVGALNALAEQASPLSLIHI
;
A
#
# COMPACT_ATOMS: atom_id res chain seq x y z
N MET A 1 -15.24 -8.58 -18.84
CA MET A 1 -13.97 -7.90 -18.67
C MET A 1 -13.44 -8.10 -17.27
N ASN A 2 -12.14 -8.35 -17.18
CA ASN A 2 -11.53 -8.74 -15.92
C ASN A 2 -10.87 -7.58 -15.17
N GLN A 3 -11.40 -6.40 -15.37
CA GLN A 3 -10.87 -5.17 -14.78
C GLN A 3 -11.71 -4.81 -13.55
N TYR A 4 -11.04 -4.39 -12.49
CA TYR A 4 -11.73 -3.94 -11.29
C TYR A 4 -10.96 -2.86 -10.57
N ARG A 5 -11.65 -2.07 -9.76
CA ARG A 5 -11.09 -0.96 -9.01
C ARG A 5 -11.29 -1.21 -7.53
N ASP A 6 -10.29 -0.89 -6.73
CA ASP A 6 -10.38 -1.01 -5.27
C ASP A 6 -9.45 -0.03 -4.58
N LYS A 7 -9.71 0.21 -3.32
CA LYS A 7 -8.83 0.97 -2.44
C LYS A 7 -8.05 0.00 -1.58
N GLY A 8 -6.81 0.33 -1.27
CA GLY A 8 -6.00 -0.55 -0.46
C GLY A 8 -4.74 0.09 0.08
N VAL A 9 -4.11 -0.62 1.00
CA VAL A 9 -2.83 -0.24 1.58
C VAL A 9 -1.76 -1.18 1.07
N VAL A 10 -0.65 -0.63 0.61
CA VAL A 10 0.47 -1.42 0.10
C VAL A 10 1.20 -2.06 1.28
N LEU A 11 1.13 -3.39 1.37
CA LEU A 11 1.73 -4.15 2.47
C LEU A 11 3.18 -4.50 2.20
N ARG A 12 3.50 -4.91 0.98
CA ARG A 12 4.85 -5.35 0.60
C ARG A 12 5.07 -5.15 -0.88
N THR A 13 6.34 -5.02 -1.25
CA THR A 13 6.75 -4.98 -2.65
C THR A 13 7.97 -5.87 -2.84
N TYR A 14 8.04 -6.53 -3.99
CA TYR A 14 9.16 -7.39 -4.38
C TYR A 14 9.63 -7.03 -5.78
N LYS A 15 10.92 -7.12 -6.01
CA LYS A 15 11.47 -6.97 -7.34
C LYS A 15 11.09 -8.19 -8.20
N LEU A 16 10.72 -7.94 -9.44
CA LEU A 16 10.41 -8.97 -10.42
C LEU A 16 11.11 -8.62 -11.73
N GLY A 17 12.10 -9.47 -12.12
CA GLY A 17 12.90 -9.17 -13.29
C GLY A 17 13.68 -7.87 -13.13
N GLU A 18 13.90 -7.18 -14.24
CA GLU A 18 14.72 -5.96 -14.25
C GLU A 18 13.92 -4.68 -14.06
N ALA A 19 12.63 -4.69 -14.41
CA ALA A 19 11.84 -3.46 -14.48
C ALA A 19 10.56 -3.50 -13.66
N ASP A 20 10.16 -4.65 -13.15
CA ASP A 20 8.84 -4.84 -12.56
C ASP A 20 8.92 -5.07 -11.05
N ARG A 21 7.76 -4.97 -10.40
CA ARG A 21 7.58 -5.34 -8.99
C ARG A 21 6.31 -6.15 -8.83
N ILE A 22 6.31 -7.02 -7.83
CA ILE A 22 5.08 -7.62 -7.32
C ILE A 22 4.66 -6.79 -6.12
N ILE A 23 3.40 -6.38 -6.12
CA ILE A 23 2.83 -5.55 -5.06
C ILE A 23 1.78 -6.38 -4.32
N VAL A 24 1.87 -6.39 -3.00
CA VAL A 24 0.85 -7.01 -2.14
C VAL A 24 0.05 -5.91 -1.50
N ILE A 25 -1.26 -5.91 -1.74
CA ILE A 25 -2.15 -4.84 -1.32
C ILE A 25 -3.28 -5.43 -0.46
N MET A 26 -3.50 -4.84 0.70
CA MET A 26 -4.69 -5.15 1.50
C MET A 26 -5.81 -4.26 1.00
N THR A 27 -6.74 -4.83 0.23
CA THR A 27 -7.84 -4.08 -0.37
C THR A 27 -9.08 -4.11 0.49
N GLN A 28 -9.94 -3.13 0.26
CA GLN A 28 -11.20 -3.00 0.99
C GLN A 28 -12.17 -4.13 0.65
N ASP A 29 -12.33 -4.43 -0.64
CA ASP A 29 -13.42 -5.30 -1.11
C ASP A 29 -12.94 -6.64 -1.68
N HIS A 30 -11.65 -6.82 -1.92
CA HIS A 30 -11.11 -8.03 -2.57
C HIS A 30 -10.09 -8.77 -1.70
N GLY A 31 -9.90 -8.33 -0.45
CA GLY A 31 -8.94 -8.94 0.44
C GLY A 31 -7.50 -8.63 0.06
N LYS A 32 -6.59 -9.51 0.42
CA LYS A 32 -5.18 -9.35 0.07
C LYS A 32 -4.96 -9.77 -1.38
N VAL A 33 -4.47 -8.84 -2.18
CA VAL A 33 -4.29 -9.01 -3.62
C VAL A 33 -2.82 -8.90 -3.97
N ARG A 34 -2.34 -9.77 -4.85
CA ARG A 34 -0.99 -9.72 -5.40
C ARG A 34 -1.07 -9.32 -6.86
N ALA A 35 -0.31 -8.31 -7.23
CA ALA A 35 -0.36 -7.78 -8.58
C ALA A 35 1.03 -7.40 -9.08
N VAL A 36 1.23 -7.55 -10.39
CA VAL A 36 2.46 -7.10 -11.05
C VAL A 36 2.30 -5.65 -11.47
N ALA A 37 3.25 -4.83 -11.09
CA ALA A 37 3.37 -3.47 -11.58
C ALA A 37 4.52 -3.43 -12.59
N LYS A 38 4.18 -3.34 -13.88
CA LYS A 38 5.15 -3.44 -14.96
C LYS A 38 5.89 -2.12 -15.17
N GLY A 39 7.20 -2.21 -15.35
CA GLY A 39 8.03 -1.06 -15.68
C GLY A 39 8.23 -0.05 -14.57
N VAL A 40 7.80 -0.36 -13.35
CA VAL A 40 7.80 0.63 -12.25
C VAL A 40 9.18 0.90 -11.66
N ARG A 41 10.16 0.05 -11.95
CA ARG A 41 11.53 0.24 -11.49
C ARG A 41 12.35 1.12 -12.43
N LYS A 42 11.76 1.51 -13.56
CA LYS A 42 12.39 2.45 -14.47
C LYS A 42 12.41 3.84 -13.85
N THR A 43 13.44 4.59 -14.11
CA THR A 43 13.54 5.98 -13.69
C THR A 43 12.32 6.76 -14.17
N LYS A 44 11.74 7.60 -13.30
CA LYS A 44 10.57 8.44 -13.59
C LYS A 44 9.23 7.72 -13.68
N SER A 45 9.12 6.50 -13.18
CA SER A 45 7.82 5.85 -13.09
C SER A 45 6.96 6.53 -12.02
N LYS A 46 5.82 7.10 -12.43
CA LYS A 46 4.85 7.69 -11.51
C LYS A 46 4.12 6.62 -10.70
N ILE A 47 3.86 5.48 -11.33
CA ILE A 47 3.19 4.35 -10.68
C ILE A 47 4.07 3.79 -9.56
N GLY A 48 5.36 3.64 -9.82
CA GLY A 48 6.30 3.13 -8.83
C GLY A 48 6.36 3.99 -7.57
N ALA A 49 6.36 5.32 -7.74
CA ALA A 49 6.40 6.24 -6.61
C ALA A 49 5.13 6.15 -5.75
N ARG A 50 3.98 5.87 -6.38
CA ARG A 50 2.69 5.75 -5.68
C ARG A 50 2.51 4.41 -4.96
N LEU A 51 3.29 3.40 -5.32
CA LEU A 51 3.19 2.05 -4.76
C LEU A 51 4.22 1.77 -3.66
N GLU A 52 4.69 2.80 -2.99
CA GLU A 52 5.56 2.62 -1.84
C GLU A 52 4.80 1.95 -0.69
N VAL A 53 5.51 1.14 0.08
CA VAL A 53 4.95 0.47 1.27
C VAL A 53 4.32 1.52 2.19
N LEU A 54 3.20 1.17 2.79
CA LEU A 54 2.42 2.05 3.67
C LEU A 54 1.55 3.07 2.94
N SER A 55 1.67 3.19 1.62
CA SER A 55 0.80 4.09 0.87
C SER A 55 -0.64 3.58 0.83
N HIS A 56 -1.59 4.49 0.94
CA HIS A 56 -3.01 4.21 0.76
C HIS A 56 -3.38 4.66 -0.64
N VAL A 57 -3.85 3.74 -1.46
CA VAL A 57 -4.03 3.96 -2.90
C VAL A 57 -5.39 3.49 -3.38
N GLU A 58 -5.83 4.06 -4.50
CA GLU A 58 -6.89 3.49 -5.31
C GLU A 58 -6.25 2.92 -6.56
N VAL A 59 -6.55 1.65 -6.86
CA VAL A 59 -5.92 0.94 -7.97
C VAL A 59 -6.95 0.42 -8.93
N LEU A 60 -6.59 0.42 -10.20
CA LEU A 60 -7.31 -0.25 -11.26
C LEU A 60 -6.47 -1.46 -11.64
N LEU A 61 -7.06 -2.64 -11.54
CA LEU A 61 -6.36 -3.90 -11.70
C LEU A 61 -7.01 -4.74 -12.80
N TYR A 62 -6.19 -5.51 -13.52
CA TYR A 62 -6.66 -6.59 -14.37
C TYR A 62 -6.50 -7.90 -13.62
N LYS A 63 -7.59 -8.66 -13.53
CA LYS A 63 -7.56 -9.95 -12.86
C LYS A 63 -6.79 -10.97 -13.71
N GLY A 64 -5.87 -11.70 -13.06
CA GLY A 64 -5.08 -12.75 -13.69
C GLY A 64 -5.29 -14.08 -13.01
N LYS A 65 -4.57 -15.10 -13.47
CA LYS A 65 -4.65 -16.45 -12.92
C LYS A 65 -3.73 -16.67 -11.73
N GLY A 66 -3.29 -15.82 -11.05
CA GLY A 66 -2.42 -15.94 -9.89
C GLY A 66 -2.03 -14.57 -9.44
N LEU A 67 -1.44 -13.81 -10.36
CA LEU A 67 -1.12 -12.42 -10.14
C LEU A 67 -2.05 -11.57 -10.99
N ASP A 68 -2.57 -10.52 -10.41
CA ASP A 68 -3.26 -9.48 -11.16
C ASP A 68 -2.22 -8.54 -11.77
N THR A 69 -2.66 -7.59 -12.57
CA THR A 69 -1.77 -6.59 -13.17
C THR A 69 -2.27 -5.20 -12.81
N VAL A 70 -1.37 -4.35 -12.32
CA VAL A 70 -1.70 -2.95 -12.01
C VAL A 70 -1.80 -2.17 -13.30
N ASN A 71 -2.95 -1.53 -13.54
CA ASN A 71 -3.16 -0.68 -14.69
C ASN A 71 -3.01 0.81 -14.35
N GLN A 72 -3.66 1.24 -13.26
CA GLN A 72 -3.60 2.63 -12.79
C GLN A 72 -3.52 2.68 -11.28
N VAL A 73 -2.88 3.70 -10.76
CA VAL A 73 -2.76 3.95 -9.33
C VAL A 73 -2.96 5.43 -9.05
N GLU A 74 -3.79 5.73 -8.05
CA GLU A 74 -3.91 7.08 -7.52
C GLU A 74 -3.65 7.06 -6.02
N LEU A 75 -2.92 8.05 -5.52
CA LEU A 75 -2.68 8.16 -4.08
C LEU A 75 -3.92 8.71 -3.39
N ILE A 76 -4.34 8.03 -2.31
CA ILE A 76 -5.30 8.57 -1.36
C ILE A 76 -4.52 9.27 -0.26
N GLU A 77 -3.52 8.60 0.31
CA GLU A 77 -2.60 9.16 1.29
C GLU A 77 -1.19 8.67 1.01
N SER A 78 -0.26 9.61 0.88
CA SER A 78 1.15 9.28 0.69
C SER A 78 1.74 8.70 1.97
N SER A 79 2.67 7.76 1.81
CA SER A 79 3.42 7.21 2.94
C SER A 79 4.62 8.09 3.34
N ALA A 80 4.84 9.20 2.64
CA ALA A 80 6.00 10.05 2.88
C ALA A 80 6.15 10.51 4.34
N PRO A 81 5.08 10.94 5.04
CA PRO A 81 5.22 11.32 6.44
C PRO A 81 5.70 10.18 7.35
N LEU A 82 5.34 8.94 7.02
CA LEU A 82 5.79 7.77 7.79
C LEU A 82 7.24 7.43 7.49
N HIS A 83 7.65 7.56 6.24
CA HIS A 83 9.04 7.29 5.83
C HIS A 83 10.02 8.35 6.32
N ALA A 84 9.54 9.54 6.66
CA ALA A 84 10.38 10.64 7.09
C ALA A 84 10.84 10.53 8.55
N ASP A 85 10.25 9.61 9.32
CA ASP A 85 10.52 9.47 10.76
C ASP A 85 10.71 7.98 11.05
N LEU A 86 11.89 7.62 11.56
CA LEU A 86 12.23 6.22 11.78
C LEU A 86 11.26 5.51 12.73
N ASP A 87 10.84 6.18 13.80
CA ASP A 87 9.91 5.58 14.76
C ASP A 87 8.55 5.32 14.13
N ARG A 88 8.04 6.26 13.35
CA ARG A 88 6.77 6.08 12.63
C ARG A 88 6.87 4.98 11.59
N LEU A 89 7.98 4.95 10.86
CA LEU A 89 8.21 3.91 9.87
C LEU A 89 8.21 2.53 10.53
N THR A 90 8.94 2.38 11.62
CA THR A 90 9.01 1.10 12.35
C THR A 90 7.63 0.66 12.85
N GLN A 91 6.87 1.58 13.44
CA GLN A 91 5.52 1.28 13.91
C GLN A 91 4.60 0.92 12.75
N GLY A 92 4.65 1.68 11.65
CA GLY A 92 3.85 1.41 10.47
C GLY A 92 4.15 0.04 9.87
N LEU A 93 5.42 -0.30 9.73
CA LEU A 93 5.83 -1.60 9.19
C LEU A 93 5.38 -2.75 10.11
N SER A 94 5.41 -2.55 11.42
CA SER A 94 4.89 -3.55 12.37
C SER A 94 3.39 -3.77 12.20
N MET A 95 2.64 -2.71 11.96
CA MET A 95 1.21 -2.81 11.69
C MET A 95 0.94 -3.60 10.40
N LEU A 96 1.72 -3.34 9.35
CA LEU A 96 1.59 -4.06 8.09
C LEU A 96 1.89 -5.54 8.26
N GLU A 97 2.94 -5.85 9.01
CA GLU A 97 3.33 -7.24 9.26
C GLU A 97 2.22 -7.99 9.99
N ALA A 98 1.63 -7.36 11.02
CA ALA A 98 0.53 -7.97 11.76
C ALA A 98 -0.68 -8.23 10.86
N VAL A 99 -1.06 -7.24 10.03
CA VAL A 99 -2.19 -7.39 9.11
C VAL A 99 -1.91 -8.47 8.07
N ASP A 100 -0.68 -8.50 7.55
CA ASP A 100 -0.28 -9.51 6.56
C ASP A 100 -0.39 -10.93 7.14
N MET A 101 -0.03 -11.10 8.40
CA MET A 101 -0.09 -12.40 9.06
C MET A 101 -1.52 -12.92 9.23
N ILE A 102 -2.48 -12.05 9.51
CA ILE A 102 -3.85 -12.47 9.82
C ILE A 102 -4.80 -12.38 8.62
N SER A 103 -4.38 -11.74 7.53
CA SER A 103 -5.21 -11.62 6.33
C SER A 103 -4.93 -12.77 5.37
N GLU A 104 -5.96 -13.18 4.63
CA GLU A 104 -5.84 -14.26 3.66
C GLU A 104 -6.01 -13.71 2.25
N ASP A 105 -5.37 -14.39 1.29
CA ASP A 105 -5.45 -14.00 -0.12
C ASP A 105 -6.90 -14.05 -0.58
N ARG A 106 -7.35 -12.97 -1.21
CA ARG A 106 -8.69 -12.88 -1.81
C ARG A 106 -9.85 -13.02 -0.82
N GLN A 107 -9.59 -12.85 0.48
CA GLN A 107 -10.63 -12.91 1.50
C GLN A 107 -10.90 -11.49 2.02
N PRO A 108 -12.01 -10.86 1.62
CA PRO A 108 -12.30 -9.50 2.06
C PRO A 108 -12.49 -9.40 3.56
N SER A 109 -11.90 -8.37 4.15
CA SER A 109 -12.13 -7.99 5.53
C SER A 109 -12.17 -6.47 5.60
N PRO A 110 -13.30 -5.85 5.23
CA PRO A 110 -13.40 -4.39 5.22
C PRO A 110 -13.14 -3.76 6.57
N HIS A 111 -13.50 -4.45 7.64
CA HIS A 111 -13.25 -3.96 9.00
C HIS A 111 -11.73 -3.87 9.28
N LEU A 112 -10.98 -4.92 8.95
CA LEU A 112 -9.53 -4.94 9.12
C LEU A 112 -8.87 -3.86 8.26
N TYR A 113 -9.33 -3.70 7.02
CA TYR A 113 -8.85 -2.66 6.14
C TYR A 113 -9.07 -1.27 6.76
N ARG A 114 -10.28 -0.99 7.25
CA ARG A 114 -10.59 0.31 7.86
C ARG A 114 -9.77 0.55 9.13
N MET A 115 -9.57 -0.48 9.93
CA MET A 115 -8.72 -0.36 11.12
C MET A 115 -7.29 0.00 10.76
N LEU A 116 -6.74 -0.65 9.73
CA LEU A 116 -5.39 -0.36 9.28
C LEU A 116 -5.28 1.08 8.77
N VAL A 117 -6.19 1.50 7.92
CA VAL A 117 -6.20 2.87 7.39
C VAL A 117 -6.28 3.88 8.53
N GLY A 118 -7.17 3.65 9.49
CA GLY A 118 -7.31 4.55 10.64
C GLY A 118 -6.05 4.61 11.50
N ALA A 119 -5.43 3.45 11.72
CA ALA A 119 -4.19 3.40 12.52
C ALA A 119 -3.03 4.12 11.82
N LEU A 120 -2.90 3.95 10.51
CA LEU A 120 -1.85 4.62 9.75
C LEU A 120 -2.08 6.13 9.68
N ASN A 121 -3.32 6.56 9.53
CA ASN A 121 -3.66 7.98 9.53
C ASN A 121 -3.35 8.61 10.90
N ALA A 122 -3.71 7.93 11.97
CA ALA A 122 -3.39 8.39 13.32
C ALA A 122 -1.89 8.50 13.54
N LEU A 123 -1.13 7.52 13.05
CA LEU A 123 0.32 7.52 13.16
C LEU A 123 0.94 8.67 12.36
N ALA A 124 0.43 8.94 11.17
CA ALA A 124 0.92 10.04 10.33
C ALA A 124 0.59 11.41 10.91
N GLU A 125 -0.53 11.51 11.63
CA GLU A 125 -0.97 12.76 12.25
C GLU A 125 -0.27 13.05 13.57
N GLN A 126 0.43 12.08 14.16
CA GLN A 126 1.21 12.35 15.37
C GLN A 126 2.20 13.46 15.09
N ALA A 127 2.04 14.56 15.82
CA ALA A 127 2.95 15.68 15.68
C ALA A 127 4.34 15.26 16.15
N SER A 128 5.35 15.56 15.34
CA SER A 128 6.72 15.45 15.81
C SER A 128 6.94 16.50 16.91
N PRO A 129 7.92 16.32 17.81
CA PRO A 129 8.24 17.36 18.81
C PRO A 129 8.51 18.71 18.17
N LEU A 130 9.08 18.73 16.97
CA LEU A 130 9.33 19.97 16.23
C LEU A 130 8.03 20.65 15.82
N SER A 131 7.03 19.89 15.39
CA SER A 131 5.74 20.45 15.02
C SER A 131 5.04 21.08 16.22
N LEU A 132 5.17 20.48 17.38
CA LEU A 132 4.60 21.02 18.62
C LEU A 132 5.28 22.32 19.05
N ILE A 133 6.56 22.44 18.79
CA ILE A 133 7.32 23.63 19.14
C ILE A 133 6.95 24.81 18.24
N HIS A 134 6.54 24.55 17.02
CA HIS A 134 6.20 25.58 16.05
C HIS A 134 4.75 26.11 16.20
N ILE A 135 4.01 25.58 17.06
CA ILE A 135 2.67 26.07 17.38
C ILE A 135 2.70 27.21 18.41
#